data_3b66f7a5f4f5d2e5f7cf0ab45cd6a2e3
#
_entry.id   3b66f7a5f4f5d2e5f7cf0ab45cd6a2e3
#
_cell.length_a   1.000
_cell.length_b   1.000
_cell.length_c   1.000
_cell.angle_alpha   90.00
_cell.angle_beta   90.00
_cell.angle_gamma   90.00
#
_symmetry.space_group_name_H-M   'P 1'
#
loop_
_entity.id
_entity.type
_entity.pdbx_description
1 polymer ?
#
loop_
_entity_poly.entity_id
_entity_poly.type
_entity_poly.pdbx_seq_one_letter_code
_entity_poly.pdbx_strand_id
1 'polypeptide(L)'
;MLSALKVAFLFIGTSIGAGFSTGREIALFFGETSPWCVALSSVFIAVICAIFLIAGKYDLIPNNIPVKVATFIAGAVSLVSMLAGSEKILSDLTGVSLLGLVMIILGAIVVIMGIEKIKWANTILIPLLILMMIVLYIKIGAPINSGSVSILKPLHYSGLDVLLAGMVLSKEGKKLTGKQILMCVSAICLFMFGILFVLQNIVLCDEMHSSMPVLAISSSVNMRAVSGVLIASAIFTTLIGALETVWFYSADFLSKSKKLHPLSLAKNKCYLTFIILLVFYPISFLGFEKIVDTCYPFVSLCGIVLTIFITIKVLLFAIRSRTKFLTKNKRIQSRQT
;
A
#
# COMPACT_ATOMS: atom_id res chain seq x y z
N MET A 1 -22.29 10.54 3.18
CA MET A 1 -21.17 11.28 2.61
C MET A 1 -19.90 11.13 3.47
N LEU A 2 -19.91 11.52 4.73
CA LEU A 2 -18.73 11.49 5.61
C LEU A 2 -18.08 10.09 5.76
N SER A 3 -18.86 9.01 5.84
CA SER A 3 -18.33 7.63 5.93
C SER A 3 -17.59 7.19 4.66
N ALA A 4 -18.06 7.58 3.49
CA ALA A 4 -17.38 7.26 2.21
C ALA A 4 -16.02 7.96 2.12
N LEU A 5 -15.95 9.24 2.49
CA LEU A 5 -14.69 10.00 2.52
C LEU A 5 -13.71 9.43 3.55
N LYS A 6 -14.18 9.05 4.75
CA LYS A 6 -13.30 8.40 5.75
C LYS A 6 -12.66 7.12 5.22
N VAL A 7 -13.41 6.30 4.47
CA VAL A 7 -12.90 5.07 3.87
C VAL A 7 -11.95 5.38 2.71
N ALA A 8 -12.24 6.40 1.89
CA ALA A 8 -11.32 6.85 0.86
C ALA A 8 -9.97 7.34 1.44
N PHE A 9 -10.00 8.14 2.49
CA PHE A 9 -8.77 8.59 3.18
C PHE A 9 -8.04 7.45 3.90
N LEU A 10 -8.77 6.45 4.40
CA LEU A 10 -8.13 5.25 4.95
C LEU A 10 -7.33 4.51 3.86
N PHE A 11 -7.90 4.36 2.65
CA PHE A 11 -7.19 3.76 1.52
C PHE A 11 -5.95 4.58 1.15
N ILE A 12 -6.12 5.87 0.89
CA ILE A 12 -5.02 6.78 0.53
C ILE A 12 -3.92 6.73 1.59
N GLY A 13 -4.31 6.70 2.87
CA GLY A 13 -3.36 6.62 3.97
C GLY A 13 -2.61 5.30 4.09
N THR A 14 -3.20 4.19 3.62
CA THR A 14 -2.51 2.90 3.57
C THR A 14 -1.65 2.74 2.32
N SER A 15 -2.00 3.42 1.22
CA SER A 15 -1.25 3.45 -0.04
C SER A 15 -0.02 4.36 0.04
N ILE A 16 -0.12 5.50 0.73
CA ILE A 16 1.02 6.41 0.93
C ILE A 16 1.96 5.81 1.98
N GLY A 17 2.79 4.88 1.53
CA GLY A 17 3.87 4.29 2.30
C GLY A 17 5.23 4.95 2.03
N ALA A 18 6.29 4.31 2.51
CA ALA A 18 7.64 4.83 2.33
C ALA A 18 8.13 4.79 0.88
N GLY A 19 7.80 3.75 0.11
CA GLY A 19 8.13 3.69 -1.32
C GLY A 19 7.53 4.86 -2.10
N PHE A 20 6.29 5.22 -1.75
CA PHE A 20 5.61 6.39 -2.29
C PHE A 20 6.26 7.70 -1.83
N SER A 21 6.50 7.88 -0.53
CA SER A 21 7.03 9.13 0.04
C SER A 21 8.48 9.44 -0.38
N THR A 22 9.28 8.41 -0.66
CA THR A 22 10.63 8.57 -1.21
C THR A 22 10.63 8.89 -2.71
N GLY A 23 9.55 8.62 -3.42
CA GLY A 23 9.43 8.75 -4.87
C GLY A 23 9.99 7.56 -5.66
N ARG A 24 10.68 6.60 -5.03
CA ARG A 24 11.31 5.46 -5.74
C ARG A 24 10.30 4.58 -6.45
N GLU A 25 9.19 4.30 -5.81
CA GLU A 25 8.08 3.54 -6.38
C GLU A 25 7.52 4.21 -7.64
N ILE A 26 7.36 5.53 -7.59
CA ILE A 26 6.87 6.31 -8.73
C ILE A 26 7.92 6.37 -9.85
N ALA A 27 9.20 6.49 -9.53
CA ALA A 27 10.28 6.40 -10.49
C ALA A 27 10.26 5.07 -11.24
N LEU A 28 10.07 3.97 -10.52
CA LEU A 28 10.02 2.61 -11.08
C LEU A 28 8.87 2.44 -12.09
N PHE A 29 7.66 2.85 -11.72
CA PHE A 29 6.49 2.61 -12.55
C PHE A 29 6.18 3.72 -13.54
N PHE A 30 6.51 4.98 -13.24
CA PHE A 30 6.10 6.14 -14.02
C PHE A 30 7.24 7.05 -14.48
N GLY A 31 8.50 6.79 -14.11
CA GLY A 31 9.65 7.66 -14.39
C GLY A 31 9.83 8.08 -15.86
N GLU A 32 9.42 7.22 -16.81
CA GLU A 32 9.55 7.49 -18.25
C GLU A 32 8.20 7.55 -18.99
N THR A 33 7.10 7.66 -18.23
CA THR A 33 5.75 7.58 -18.81
C THR A 33 5.06 8.93 -18.89
N SER A 34 4.12 9.04 -19.82
CA SER A 34 3.23 10.18 -19.95
C SER A 34 2.29 10.31 -18.74
N PRO A 35 1.83 11.52 -18.36
CA PRO A 35 0.80 11.75 -17.34
C PRO A 35 -0.51 10.97 -17.57
N TRP A 36 -0.80 10.58 -18.80
CA TRP A 36 -1.91 9.68 -19.12
C TRP A 36 -1.81 8.32 -18.42
N CYS A 37 -0.59 7.82 -18.21
CA CYS A 37 -0.37 6.59 -17.46
C CYS A 37 -0.78 6.73 -15.99
N VAL A 38 -0.55 7.89 -15.39
CA VAL A 38 -1.00 8.21 -14.04
C VAL A 38 -2.52 8.27 -13.96
N ALA A 39 -3.17 8.93 -14.93
CA ALA A 39 -4.63 8.99 -15.01
C ALA A 39 -5.23 7.57 -15.14
N LEU A 40 -4.66 6.74 -16.01
CA LEU A 40 -5.09 5.37 -16.23
C LEU A 40 -4.89 4.51 -14.96
N SER A 41 -3.78 4.69 -14.26
CA SER A 41 -3.52 4.01 -12.98
C SER A 41 -4.56 4.37 -11.92
N SER A 42 -4.90 5.65 -11.80
CA SER A 42 -5.92 6.12 -10.86
C SER A 42 -7.29 5.49 -11.14
N VAL A 43 -7.64 5.31 -12.41
CA VAL A 43 -8.87 4.61 -12.82
C VAL A 43 -8.79 3.12 -12.48
N PHE A 44 -7.67 2.45 -12.75
CA PHE A 44 -7.49 1.03 -12.38
C PHE A 44 -7.57 0.83 -10.87
N ILE A 45 -6.89 1.65 -10.08
CA ILE A 45 -6.97 1.62 -8.62
C ILE A 45 -8.44 1.78 -8.18
N ALA A 46 -9.15 2.75 -8.71
CA ALA A 46 -10.54 3.00 -8.36
C ALA A 46 -11.46 1.80 -8.68
N VAL A 47 -11.31 1.20 -9.87
CA VAL A 47 -12.07 -0.01 -10.28
C VAL A 47 -11.75 -1.18 -9.34
N ILE A 48 -10.48 -1.42 -9.05
CA ILE A 48 -10.09 -2.52 -8.17
C ILE A 48 -10.59 -2.26 -6.73
N CYS A 49 -10.52 -1.03 -6.23
CA CYS A 49 -11.09 -0.65 -4.94
C CYS A 49 -12.61 -0.90 -4.88
N ALA A 50 -13.35 -0.62 -5.97
CA ALA A 50 -14.77 -0.95 -6.05
C ALA A 50 -15.00 -2.46 -5.92
N ILE A 51 -14.21 -3.28 -6.60
CA ILE A 51 -14.28 -4.75 -6.53
C ILE A 51 -14.04 -5.24 -5.10
N PHE A 52 -12.99 -4.74 -4.42
CA PHE A 52 -12.69 -5.13 -3.03
C PHE A 52 -13.76 -4.67 -2.04
N LEU A 53 -14.31 -3.45 -2.19
CA LEU A 53 -15.41 -2.97 -1.36
C LEU A 53 -16.68 -3.82 -1.55
N ILE A 54 -17.03 -4.16 -2.79
CA ILE A 54 -18.17 -5.02 -3.11
C ILE A 54 -17.93 -6.44 -2.58
N ALA A 55 -16.73 -7.00 -2.78
CA ALA A 55 -16.37 -8.31 -2.27
C ALA A 55 -16.44 -8.36 -0.74
N GLY A 56 -15.98 -7.32 -0.06
CA GLY A 56 -16.09 -7.19 1.39
C GLY A 56 -17.53 -7.04 1.87
N LYS A 57 -18.35 -6.27 1.15
CA LYS A 57 -19.78 -6.09 1.47
C LYS A 57 -20.55 -7.40 1.48
N TYR A 58 -20.27 -8.30 0.56
CA TYR A 58 -20.97 -9.57 0.39
C TYR A 58 -20.20 -10.78 0.94
N ASP A 59 -19.13 -10.56 1.71
CA ASP A 59 -18.29 -11.62 2.32
C ASP A 59 -17.70 -12.60 1.27
N LEU A 60 -17.33 -12.08 0.11
CA LEU A 60 -16.80 -12.90 -0.98
C LEU A 60 -15.28 -13.07 -0.93
N ILE A 61 -14.58 -12.37 -0.04
CA ILE A 61 -13.14 -12.48 0.11
C ILE A 61 -12.80 -13.81 0.76
N PRO A 62 -12.04 -14.65 0.07
CA PRO A 62 -11.71 -15.96 0.61
C PRO A 62 -10.67 -15.85 1.72
N ASN A 63 -10.93 -16.51 2.83
CA ASN A 63 -9.96 -16.70 3.91
C ASN A 63 -9.17 -18.01 3.70
N ASN A 64 -8.60 -18.18 2.49
CA ASN A 64 -7.85 -19.36 2.12
C ASN A 64 -6.34 -19.11 2.15
N ILE A 65 -5.56 -20.21 2.07
CA ILE A 65 -4.09 -20.18 2.14
C ILE A 65 -3.47 -19.27 1.08
N PRO A 66 -3.86 -19.32 -0.23
CA PRO A 66 -3.24 -18.45 -1.24
C PRO A 66 -3.36 -16.95 -0.94
N VAL A 67 -4.50 -16.48 -0.46
CA VAL A 67 -4.69 -15.06 -0.09
C VAL A 67 -3.80 -14.68 1.09
N LYS A 68 -3.71 -15.55 2.11
CA LYS A 68 -2.83 -15.32 3.26
C LYS A 68 -1.36 -15.28 2.87
N VAL A 69 -0.94 -16.18 1.99
CA VAL A 69 0.44 -16.23 1.47
C VAL A 69 0.75 -14.97 0.66
N ALA A 70 -0.15 -14.56 -0.25
CA ALA A 70 0.06 -13.33 -1.03
C ALA A 70 0.19 -12.09 -0.13
N THR A 71 -0.66 -11.96 0.89
CA THR A 71 -0.59 -10.84 1.84
C THR A 71 0.66 -10.92 2.73
N PHE A 72 1.08 -12.12 3.13
CA PHE A 72 2.33 -12.33 3.86
C PHE A 72 3.55 -11.91 3.02
N ILE A 73 3.61 -12.32 1.75
CA ILE A 73 4.70 -11.95 0.83
C ILE A 73 4.76 -10.42 0.66
N ALA A 74 3.61 -9.77 0.44
CA ALA A 74 3.55 -8.32 0.33
C ALA A 74 4.06 -7.63 1.61
N GLY A 75 3.63 -8.11 2.79
CA GLY A 75 4.10 -7.61 4.07
C GLY A 75 5.60 -7.84 4.28
N ALA A 76 6.12 -9.01 3.90
CA ALA A 76 7.54 -9.33 4.00
C ALA A 76 8.42 -8.46 3.10
N VAL A 77 8.02 -8.26 1.84
CA VAL A 77 8.72 -7.36 0.90
C VAL A 77 8.67 -5.93 1.42
N SER A 78 7.51 -5.46 1.87
CA SER A 78 7.39 -4.13 2.48
C SER A 78 8.29 -4.00 3.72
N LEU A 79 8.34 -5.02 4.60
CA LEU A 79 9.21 -5.01 5.78
C LEU A 79 10.68 -4.87 5.39
N VAL A 80 11.17 -5.70 4.46
CA VAL A 80 12.58 -5.64 4.00
C VAL A 80 12.91 -4.29 3.38
N SER A 81 12.00 -3.74 2.57
CA SER A 81 12.17 -2.39 1.98
C SER A 81 12.26 -1.32 3.07
N MET A 82 11.43 -1.42 4.13
CA MET A 82 11.46 -0.44 5.22
C MET A 82 12.69 -0.58 6.11
N LEU A 83 13.19 -1.81 6.32
CA LEU A 83 14.45 -2.02 7.02
C LEU A 83 15.61 -1.35 6.26
N ALA A 84 15.72 -1.58 4.95
CA ALA A 84 16.72 -0.94 4.11
C ALA A 84 16.51 0.58 4.00
N GLY A 85 15.25 1.03 3.87
CA GLY A 85 14.90 2.45 3.81
C GLY A 85 15.23 3.21 5.09
N SER A 86 15.10 2.57 6.26
CA SER A 86 15.48 3.16 7.56
C SER A 86 16.97 3.48 7.64
N GLU A 87 17.81 2.55 7.18
CA GLU A 87 19.26 2.78 7.11
C GLU A 87 19.59 3.88 6.10
N LYS A 88 19.01 3.81 4.90
CA LYS A 88 19.29 4.77 3.82
C LYS A 88 18.91 6.18 4.20
N ILE A 89 17.68 6.42 4.69
CA ILE A 89 17.20 7.78 5.01
C ILE A 89 18.02 8.41 6.13
N LEU A 90 18.32 7.66 7.21
CA LEU A 90 19.06 8.21 8.33
C LEU A 90 20.54 8.42 7.99
N SER A 91 21.15 7.53 7.21
CA SER A 91 22.49 7.73 6.67
C SER A 91 22.56 8.97 5.77
N ASP A 92 21.59 9.17 4.88
CA ASP A 92 21.56 10.33 3.98
C ASP A 92 21.32 11.67 4.72
N LEU A 93 20.58 11.65 5.84
CA LEU A 93 20.31 12.87 6.62
C LEU A 93 21.43 13.22 7.58
N THR A 94 22.08 12.24 8.20
CA THR A 94 23.02 12.46 9.31
C THR A 94 24.47 12.16 8.94
N GLY A 95 24.72 11.45 7.86
CA GLY A 95 26.05 10.94 7.49
C GLY A 95 26.54 9.76 8.34
N VAL A 96 25.71 9.26 9.28
CA VAL A 96 26.10 8.17 10.19
C VAL A 96 25.44 6.87 9.72
N SER A 97 26.27 5.89 9.38
CA SER A 97 25.81 4.51 9.08
C SER A 97 25.32 3.83 10.37
N LEU A 98 24.39 2.87 10.21
CA LEU A 98 23.78 2.08 11.29
C LEU A 98 22.80 2.84 12.20
N LEU A 99 22.58 4.15 11.97
CA LEU A 99 21.58 4.89 12.75
C LEU A 99 20.14 4.40 12.48
N GLY A 100 19.91 3.78 11.33
CA GLY A 100 18.64 3.11 10.99
C GLY A 100 18.28 1.99 11.97
N LEU A 101 19.24 1.34 12.60
CA LEU A 101 19.00 0.34 13.66
C LEU A 101 18.18 0.92 14.81
N VAL A 102 18.43 2.17 15.20
CA VAL A 102 17.66 2.82 16.27
C VAL A 102 16.19 2.91 15.88
N MET A 103 15.91 3.30 14.65
CA MET A 103 14.56 3.38 14.11
C MET A 103 13.88 2.00 14.05
N ILE A 104 14.61 0.95 13.69
CA ILE A 104 14.14 -0.43 13.63
C ILE A 104 13.81 -0.95 15.05
N ILE A 105 14.69 -0.71 16.02
CA ILE A 105 14.48 -1.10 17.43
C ILE A 105 13.26 -0.39 18.00
N LEU A 106 13.14 0.92 17.79
CA LEU A 106 11.96 1.69 18.21
C LEU A 106 10.68 1.15 17.57
N GLY A 107 10.71 0.82 16.28
CA GLY A 107 9.58 0.20 15.56
C GLY A 107 9.18 -1.15 16.19
N ALA A 108 10.14 -2.00 16.51
CA ALA A 108 9.90 -3.28 17.19
C ALA A 108 9.26 -3.08 18.59
N ILE A 109 9.75 -2.14 19.36
CA ILE A 109 9.18 -1.81 20.69
C ILE A 109 7.72 -1.38 20.54
N VAL A 110 7.41 -0.52 19.57
CA VAL A 110 6.05 -0.05 19.33
C VAL A 110 5.13 -1.21 18.91
N VAL A 111 5.59 -2.13 18.05
CA VAL A 111 4.82 -3.33 17.68
C VAL A 111 4.52 -4.18 18.90
N ILE A 112 5.49 -4.40 19.77
CA ILE A 112 5.33 -5.20 21.01
C ILE A 112 4.32 -4.55 21.96
N MET A 113 4.36 -3.21 22.10
CA MET A 113 3.46 -2.44 22.96
C MET A 113 2.04 -2.28 22.39
N GLY A 114 1.86 -2.49 21.09
CA GLY A 114 0.57 -2.34 20.40
C GLY A 114 0.47 -1.08 19.54
N ILE A 115 -0.10 -1.26 18.34
CA ILE A 115 -0.07 -0.25 17.25
C ILE A 115 -1.21 0.79 17.27
N GLU A 116 -2.09 0.75 18.25
CA GLU A 116 -3.27 1.63 18.28
C GLU A 116 -2.92 3.14 18.16
N LYS A 117 -1.82 3.56 18.79
CA LYS A 117 -1.37 4.95 18.78
C LYS A 117 -0.84 5.42 17.41
N ILE A 118 -0.36 4.48 16.56
CA ILE A 118 0.21 4.81 15.25
C ILE A 118 -0.85 5.21 14.23
N LYS A 119 -2.04 4.65 14.34
CA LYS A 119 -3.17 5.05 13.48
C LYS A 119 -3.42 6.56 13.56
N TRP A 120 -3.29 7.13 14.76
CA TRP A 120 -3.44 8.56 14.97
C TRP A 120 -2.28 9.37 14.36
N ALA A 121 -1.05 8.87 14.50
CA ALA A 121 0.13 9.52 13.91
C ALA A 121 0.02 9.62 12.37
N ASN A 122 -0.43 8.55 11.70
CA ASN A 122 -0.65 8.56 10.25
C ASN A 122 -1.73 9.55 9.81
N THR A 123 -2.74 9.81 10.63
CA THR A 123 -3.79 10.79 10.32
C THR A 123 -3.25 12.21 10.18
N ILE A 124 -2.16 12.54 10.89
CA ILE A 124 -1.47 13.84 10.81
C ILE A 124 -0.37 13.80 9.74
N LEU A 125 0.39 12.72 9.70
CA LEU A 125 1.57 12.59 8.84
C LEU A 125 1.20 12.63 7.35
N ILE A 126 0.11 11.96 6.95
CA ILE A 126 -0.27 11.86 5.53
C ILE A 126 -0.64 13.21 4.93
N PRO A 127 -1.50 14.05 5.54
CA PRO A 127 -1.75 15.40 5.05
C PRO A 127 -0.48 16.27 4.98
N LEU A 128 0.45 16.12 5.94
CA LEU A 128 1.71 16.84 5.91
C LEU A 128 2.62 16.41 4.77
N LEU A 129 2.69 15.11 4.47
CA LEU A 129 3.41 14.57 3.31
C LEU A 129 2.83 15.10 2.00
N ILE A 130 1.51 15.08 1.85
CA ILE A 130 0.83 15.61 0.65
C ILE A 130 1.11 17.09 0.50
N LEU A 131 1.00 17.87 1.58
CA LEU A 131 1.31 19.30 1.58
C LEU A 131 2.76 19.56 1.19
N MET A 132 3.70 18.81 1.75
CA MET A 132 5.12 18.89 1.40
C MET A 132 5.34 18.64 -0.10
N MET A 133 4.72 17.60 -0.66
CA MET A 133 4.85 17.27 -2.09
C MET A 133 4.28 18.38 -2.98
N ILE A 134 3.14 18.97 -2.61
CA ILE A 134 2.56 20.10 -3.35
C ILE A 134 3.47 21.33 -3.29
N VAL A 135 3.99 21.67 -2.11
CA VAL A 135 4.93 22.80 -1.95
C VAL A 135 6.22 22.56 -2.73
N LEU A 136 6.73 21.33 -2.71
CA LEU A 136 7.92 20.94 -3.46
C LEU A 136 7.68 21.09 -4.97
N TYR A 137 6.56 20.58 -5.49
CA TYR A 137 6.16 20.69 -6.89
C TYR A 137 6.10 22.15 -7.36
N ILE A 138 5.46 23.04 -6.57
CA ILE A 138 5.35 24.46 -6.88
C ILE A 138 6.73 25.15 -6.89
N LYS A 139 7.59 24.82 -5.93
CA LYS A 139 8.93 25.43 -5.84
C LYS A 139 9.87 25.02 -6.95
N ILE A 140 9.76 23.77 -7.42
CA ILE A 140 10.60 23.25 -8.52
C ILE A 140 10.14 23.81 -9.85
N GLY A 141 8.85 24.13 -10.01
CA GLY A 141 8.28 24.50 -11.31
C GLY A 141 8.39 23.34 -12.32
N ALA A 142 8.18 22.12 -11.85
CA ALA A 142 8.41 20.91 -12.63
C ALA A 142 7.63 20.92 -13.96
N PRO A 143 8.30 20.64 -15.11
CA PRO A 143 7.65 20.59 -16.40
C PRO A 143 6.74 19.37 -16.51
N ILE A 144 5.65 19.49 -17.26
CA ILE A 144 4.81 18.35 -17.59
C ILE A 144 5.52 17.51 -18.66
N ASN A 145 5.75 16.24 -18.38
CA ASN A 145 6.47 15.34 -19.28
C ASN A 145 5.58 14.82 -20.42
N SER A 146 6.19 14.65 -21.59
CA SER A 146 5.60 13.99 -22.77
C SER A 146 6.11 12.56 -22.99
N GLY A 147 6.33 11.80 -21.90
CA GLY A 147 6.87 10.44 -21.96
C GLY A 147 6.01 9.42 -22.70
N SER A 148 6.48 8.19 -22.78
CA SER A 148 5.81 7.09 -23.49
C SER A 148 4.47 6.70 -22.86
N VAL A 149 3.51 6.27 -23.68
CA VAL A 149 2.23 5.74 -23.20
C VAL A 149 2.36 4.22 -23.02
N SER A 150 2.04 3.72 -21.84
CA SER A 150 2.03 2.30 -21.51
C SER A 150 0.75 1.94 -20.75
N ILE A 151 0.18 0.78 -21.00
CA ILE A 151 -0.97 0.25 -20.26
C ILE A 151 -0.48 -0.68 -19.14
N LEU A 152 0.64 -1.35 -19.35
CA LEU A 152 1.16 -2.34 -18.41
C LEU A 152 1.68 -1.71 -17.11
N LYS A 153 2.44 -0.61 -17.19
CA LYS A 153 2.97 0.06 -16.01
C LYS A 153 1.87 0.54 -15.03
N PRO A 154 0.78 1.21 -15.50
CA PRO A 154 -0.38 1.55 -14.67
C PRO A 154 -1.07 0.34 -14.03
N LEU A 155 -1.22 -0.75 -14.78
CA LEU A 155 -1.83 -1.98 -14.28
C LEU A 155 -0.97 -2.63 -13.19
N HIS A 156 0.35 -2.69 -13.39
CA HIS A 156 1.29 -3.18 -12.38
C HIS A 156 1.24 -2.33 -11.12
N TYR A 157 1.29 -1.00 -11.24
CA TYR A 157 1.22 -0.12 -10.10
C TYR A 157 -0.08 -0.30 -9.30
N SER A 158 -1.22 -0.39 -9.98
CA SER A 158 -2.50 -0.61 -9.31
C SER A 158 -2.58 -1.97 -8.62
N GLY A 159 -1.93 -3.01 -9.16
CA GLY A 159 -1.80 -4.32 -8.52
C GLY A 159 -1.00 -4.27 -7.21
N LEU A 160 0.12 -3.53 -7.21
CA LEU A 160 0.94 -3.31 -6.02
C LEU A 160 0.14 -2.60 -4.92
N ASP A 161 -0.44 -1.46 -5.24
CA ASP A 161 -1.15 -0.59 -4.31
C ASP A 161 -2.35 -1.30 -3.67
N VAL A 162 -3.12 -2.02 -4.47
CA VAL A 162 -4.29 -2.74 -3.98
C VAL A 162 -3.93 -3.98 -3.16
N LEU A 163 -2.84 -4.66 -3.42
CA LEU A 163 -2.42 -5.78 -2.58
C LEU A 163 -2.08 -5.30 -1.16
N LEU A 164 -1.48 -4.12 -1.03
CA LEU A 164 -1.14 -3.51 0.25
C LEU A 164 -2.37 -2.97 0.98
N ALA A 165 -3.24 -2.23 0.29
CA ALA A 165 -4.35 -1.49 0.89
C ALA A 165 -5.74 -2.14 0.70
N GLY A 166 -5.93 -2.97 -0.33
CA GLY A 166 -7.24 -3.51 -0.70
C GLY A 166 -7.86 -4.42 0.36
N MET A 167 -7.06 -5.20 1.07
CA MET A 167 -7.54 -6.06 2.16
C MET A 167 -8.06 -5.25 3.35
N VAL A 168 -7.46 -4.10 3.63
CA VAL A 168 -7.95 -3.15 4.66
C VAL A 168 -9.27 -2.55 4.20
N LEU A 169 -9.32 -2.10 2.94
CA LEU A 169 -10.49 -1.50 2.33
C LEU A 169 -11.70 -2.46 2.31
N SER A 170 -11.46 -3.73 2.04
CA SER A 170 -12.53 -4.74 1.98
C SER A 170 -13.31 -4.87 3.28
N LYS A 171 -12.64 -4.75 4.44
CA LYS A 171 -13.28 -4.81 5.76
C LYS A 171 -14.32 -3.68 5.97
N GLU A 172 -14.12 -2.56 5.29
CA GLU A 172 -15.03 -1.40 5.35
C GLU A 172 -16.24 -1.54 4.41
N GLY A 173 -16.20 -2.46 3.44
CA GLY A 173 -17.27 -2.67 2.47
C GLY A 173 -18.64 -2.94 3.09
N LYS A 174 -18.68 -3.70 4.20
CA LYS A 174 -19.93 -4.01 4.95
C LYS A 174 -20.61 -2.78 5.52
N LYS A 175 -19.87 -1.72 5.81
CA LYS A 175 -20.37 -0.48 6.42
C LYS A 175 -20.93 0.52 5.41
N LEU A 176 -20.74 0.26 4.09
CA LEU A 176 -21.08 1.19 3.03
C LEU A 176 -22.31 0.75 2.22
N THR A 177 -23.16 1.70 1.87
CA THR A 177 -24.21 1.53 0.86
C THR A 177 -23.61 1.59 -0.56
N GLY A 178 -24.36 1.14 -1.59
CA GLY A 178 -23.89 1.20 -2.98
C GLY A 178 -23.53 2.63 -3.43
N LYS A 179 -24.33 3.63 -3.05
CA LYS A 179 -24.03 5.04 -3.35
C LYS A 179 -22.77 5.52 -2.66
N GLN A 180 -22.54 5.09 -1.41
CA GLN A 180 -21.34 5.44 -0.66
C GLN A 180 -20.09 4.77 -1.22
N ILE A 181 -20.19 3.53 -1.75
CA ILE A 181 -19.09 2.88 -2.47
C ILE A 181 -18.71 3.70 -3.71
N LEU A 182 -19.70 4.11 -4.53
CA LEU A 182 -19.43 4.93 -5.71
C LEU A 182 -18.74 6.25 -5.32
N MET A 183 -19.22 6.95 -4.31
CA MET A 183 -18.58 8.18 -3.81
C MET A 183 -17.16 7.95 -3.30
N CYS A 184 -16.95 6.85 -2.56
CA CYS A 184 -15.62 6.48 -2.05
C CYS A 184 -14.63 6.26 -3.20
N VAL A 185 -15.02 5.47 -4.20
CA VAL A 185 -14.19 5.13 -5.36
C VAL A 185 -13.91 6.35 -6.23
N SER A 186 -14.89 7.23 -6.44
CA SER A 186 -14.67 8.49 -7.17
C SER A 186 -13.69 9.41 -6.43
N ALA A 187 -13.79 9.48 -5.10
CA ALA A 187 -12.83 10.23 -4.28
C ALA A 187 -11.43 9.63 -4.37
N ILE A 188 -11.28 8.30 -4.26
CA ILE A 188 -9.99 7.61 -4.42
C ILE A 188 -9.38 7.94 -5.78
N CYS A 189 -10.16 7.83 -6.87
CA CYS A 189 -9.70 8.13 -8.22
C CYS A 189 -9.13 9.54 -8.33
N LEU A 190 -9.89 10.53 -7.86
CA LEU A 190 -9.51 11.94 -7.95
C LEU A 190 -8.26 12.27 -7.12
N PHE A 191 -8.23 11.82 -5.88
CA PHE A 191 -7.09 12.08 -4.99
C PHE A 191 -5.83 11.34 -5.44
N MET A 192 -5.93 10.06 -5.84
CA MET A 192 -4.79 9.32 -6.36
C MET A 192 -4.24 9.93 -7.63
N PHE A 193 -5.11 10.38 -8.56
CA PHE A 193 -4.66 11.11 -9.74
C PHE A 193 -3.85 12.36 -9.38
N GLY A 194 -4.40 13.21 -8.49
CA GLY A 194 -3.72 14.45 -8.10
C GLY A 194 -2.36 14.21 -7.45
N ILE A 195 -2.30 13.27 -6.50
CA ILE A 195 -1.06 12.98 -5.76
C ILE A 195 -0.02 12.31 -6.66
N LEU A 196 -0.42 11.31 -7.48
CA LEU A 196 0.47 10.62 -8.40
C LEU A 196 0.99 11.58 -9.48
N PHE A 197 0.15 12.48 -9.99
CA PHE A 197 0.56 13.48 -10.97
C PHE A 197 1.63 14.41 -10.41
N VAL A 198 1.41 14.94 -9.21
CA VAL A 198 2.39 15.80 -8.53
C VAL A 198 3.71 15.05 -8.33
N LEU A 199 3.64 13.84 -7.84
CA LEU A 199 4.83 13.07 -7.49
C LEU A 199 5.60 12.59 -8.73
N GLN A 200 4.91 12.21 -9.81
CA GLN A 200 5.54 11.87 -11.08
C GLN A 200 6.38 13.03 -11.60
N ASN A 201 5.81 14.24 -11.62
CA ASN A 201 6.54 15.41 -12.12
C ASN A 201 7.72 15.80 -11.22
N ILE A 202 7.63 15.62 -9.90
CA ILE A 202 8.78 15.79 -9.01
C ILE A 202 9.89 14.81 -9.36
N VAL A 203 9.54 13.51 -9.45
CA VAL A 203 10.51 12.43 -9.70
C VAL A 203 11.23 12.60 -11.04
N LEU A 204 10.54 13.11 -12.06
CA LEU A 204 11.12 13.38 -13.38
C LEU A 204 12.20 14.48 -13.37
N CYS A 205 12.26 15.33 -12.33
CA CYS A 205 13.33 16.30 -12.15
C CYS A 205 14.61 15.68 -11.54
N ASP A 206 14.60 14.40 -11.14
CA ASP A 206 15.77 13.71 -10.60
C ASP A 206 16.63 13.11 -11.73
N GLU A 207 17.47 13.93 -12.33
CA GLU A 207 18.37 13.53 -13.42
C GLU A 207 19.39 12.45 -13.00
N MET A 208 19.71 12.36 -11.71
CA MET A 208 20.70 11.42 -11.18
C MET A 208 20.11 10.04 -10.84
N HIS A 209 18.81 9.85 -11.02
CA HIS A 209 18.10 8.60 -10.71
C HIS A 209 18.41 8.08 -9.29
N SER A 210 18.32 8.97 -8.32
CA SER A 210 18.67 8.66 -6.93
C SER A 210 17.78 7.59 -6.32
N SER A 211 18.28 6.91 -5.29
CA SER A 211 17.49 5.91 -4.55
C SER A 211 16.29 6.49 -3.82
N MET A 212 16.34 7.81 -3.53
CA MET A 212 15.24 8.57 -2.91
C MET A 212 15.02 9.89 -3.65
N PRO A 213 14.35 9.88 -4.82
CA PRO A 213 14.19 11.05 -5.69
C PRO A 213 13.62 12.28 -5.00
N VAL A 214 12.56 12.12 -4.18
CA VAL A 214 11.94 13.25 -3.46
C VAL A 214 12.92 13.93 -2.49
N LEU A 215 13.76 13.15 -1.80
CA LEU A 215 14.78 13.69 -0.90
C LEU A 215 15.86 14.44 -1.69
N ALA A 216 16.34 13.87 -2.80
CA ALA A 216 17.36 14.47 -3.65
C ALA A 216 16.89 15.82 -4.19
N ILE A 217 15.69 15.85 -4.79
CA ILE A 217 15.09 17.07 -5.34
C ILE A 217 14.81 18.10 -4.24
N SER A 218 14.37 17.69 -3.06
CA SER A 218 14.13 18.63 -1.95
C SER A 218 15.39 19.39 -1.52
N SER A 219 16.57 18.83 -1.80
CA SER A 219 17.85 19.48 -1.51
C SER A 219 18.08 20.72 -2.40
N SER A 220 17.66 20.70 -3.66
CA SER A 220 17.84 21.82 -4.60
C SER A 220 17.01 23.06 -4.23
N VAL A 221 15.93 22.89 -3.45
CA VAL A 221 15.04 23.99 -3.02
C VAL A 221 15.08 24.26 -1.51
N ASN A 222 16.15 23.84 -0.84
CA ASN A 222 16.38 24.02 0.59
C ASN A 222 15.28 23.42 1.49
N MET A 223 14.65 22.32 1.06
CA MET A 223 13.62 21.61 1.82
C MET A 223 14.08 20.26 2.37
N ARG A 224 15.38 19.89 2.22
CA ARG A 224 15.92 18.58 2.59
C ARG A 224 15.59 18.15 4.01
N ALA A 225 15.73 19.05 4.99
CA ALA A 225 15.48 18.69 6.39
C ALA A 225 13.99 18.35 6.65
N VAL A 226 13.08 19.19 6.15
CA VAL A 226 11.63 18.96 6.31
C VAL A 226 11.19 17.69 5.58
N SER A 227 11.59 17.55 4.33
CA SER A 227 11.28 16.36 3.52
C SER A 227 11.87 15.10 4.14
N GLY A 228 13.12 15.16 4.61
CA GLY A 228 13.80 14.05 5.24
C GLY A 228 13.09 13.56 6.51
N VAL A 229 12.69 14.48 7.40
CA VAL A 229 11.93 14.13 8.62
C VAL A 229 10.57 13.49 8.28
N LEU A 230 9.85 14.05 7.31
CA LEU A 230 8.55 13.52 6.90
C LEU A 230 8.68 12.13 6.24
N ILE A 231 9.67 11.95 5.35
CA ILE A 231 9.96 10.66 4.71
C ILE A 231 10.40 9.64 5.77
N ALA A 232 11.31 9.99 6.69
CA ALA A 232 11.73 9.11 7.78
C ALA A 232 10.54 8.68 8.64
N SER A 233 9.63 9.61 8.95
CA SER A 233 8.40 9.31 9.69
C SER A 233 7.47 8.38 8.91
N ALA A 234 7.36 8.52 7.59
CA ALA A 234 6.58 7.63 6.73
C ALA A 234 7.20 6.22 6.68
N ILE A 235 8.52 6.12 6.55
CA ILE A 235 9.24 4.84 6.62
C ILE A 235 8.99 4.18 7.97
N PHE A 236 9.08 4.93 9.07
CA PHE A 236 8.87 4.42 10.42
C PHE A 236 7.46 3.84 10.62
N THR A 237 6.43 4.57 10.22
CA THR A 237 5.05 4.11 10.37
C THR A 237 4.73 2.92 9.48
N THR A 238 5.30 2.88 8.26
CA THR A 238 5.15 1.75 7.33
C THR A 238 5.92 0.52 7.82
N LEU A 239 7.12 0.70 8.39
CA LEU A 239 7.90 -0.36 9.03
C LEU A 239 7.08 -1.09 10.10
N ILE A 240 6.42 -0.32 10.97
CA ILE A 240 5.59 -0.88 12.04
C ILE A 240 4.39 -1.65 11.46
N GLY A 241 3.71 -1.09 10.47
CA GLY A 241 2.59 -1.76 9.79
C GLY A 241 2.99 -3.06 9.08
N ALA A 242 4.14 -3.06 8.40
CA ALA A 242 4.70 -4.22 7.73
C ALA A 242 5.13 -5.30 8.75
N LEU A 243 5.81 -4.91 9.81
CA LEU A 243 6.25 -5.82 10.88
C LEU A 243 5.06 -6.48 11.60
N GLU A 244 4.00 -5.72 11.89
CA GLU A 244 2.76 -6.26 12.46
C GLU A 244 2.07 -7.23 11.49
N THR A 245 2.05 -6.92 10.19
CA THR A 245 1.47 -7.80 9.16
C THR A 245 2.22 -9.12 9.11
N VAL A 246 3.53 -9.09 9.02
CA VAL A 246 4.38 -10.30 9.00
C VAL A 246 4.22 -11.09 10.30
N TRP A 247 4.19 -10.41 11.45
CA TRP A 247 3.95 -11.03 12.74
C TRP A 247 2.59 -11.77 12.78
N PHE A 248 1.52 -11.09 12.35
CA PHE A 248 0.17 -11.66 12.36
C PHE A 248 0.05 -12.96 11.54
N TYR A 249 0.56 -12.95 10.30
CA TYR A 249 0.51 -14.13 9.45
C TYR A 249 1.48 -15.22 9.89
N SER A 250 2.66 -14.88 10.40
CA SER A 250 3.60 -15.83 10.99
C SER A 250 2.95 -16.56 12.19
N ALA A 251 2.29 -15.82 13.07
CA ALA A 251 1.57 -16.39 14.21
C ALA A 251 0.41 -17.29 13.78
N ASP A 252 -0.37 -16.90 12.74
CA ASP A 252 -1.46 -17.71 12.19
C ASP A 252 -0.95 -19.03 11.56
N PHE A 253 0.16 -18.98 10.82
CA PHE A 253 0.79 -20.18 10.25
C PHE A 253 1.35 -21.12 11.32
N LEU A 254 2.06 -20.58 12.31
CA LEU A 254 2.61 -21.36 13.42
C LEU A 254 1.51 -22.02 14.26
N SER A 255 0.41 -21.31 14.53
CA SER A 255 -0.71 -21.85 15.35
C SER A 255 -1.39 -23.06 14.72
N LYS A 256 -1.30 -23.23 13.40
CA LYS A 256 -1.88 -24.35 12.64
C LYS A 256 -0.95 -25.55 12.52
N SER A 257 0.32 -25.42 12.86
CA SER A 257 1.31 -26.50 12.80
C SER A 257 1.22 -27.39 14.03
N LYS A 258 0.78 -28.63 13.85
CA LYS A 258 0.66 -29.64 14.93
C LYS A 258 2.00 -30.12 15.52
N LYS A 259 3.15 -29.81 14.86
CA LYS A 259 4.48 -30.34 15.22
C LYS A 259 5.30 -29.50 16.19
N LEU A 260 5.00 -28.21 16.29
CA LEU A 260 5.63 -27.38 17.31
C LEU A 260 4.60 -27.16 18.42
N HIS A 261 4.99 -27.35 19.66
CA HIS A 261 4.18 -26.90 20.80
C HIS A 261 4.15 -25.35 20.78
N PRO A 262 3.18 -24.74 20.05
CA PRO A 262 3.29 -23.37 19.57
C PRO A 262 2.76 -22.35 20.56
N LEU A 263 2.27 -22.81 21.69
CA LEU A 263 1.58 -21.94 22.63
C LEU A 263 2.47 -20.84 23.24
N SER A 264 3.78 -21.09 23.38
CA SER A 264 4.69 -20.07 23.95
C SER A 264 5.24 -19.10 22.90
N LEU A 265 5.60 -19.57 21.71
CA LEU A 265 6.22 -18.78 20.65
C LEU A 265 5.22 -17.82 19.96
N ALA A 266 4.05 -18.33 19.56
CA ALA A 266 3.00 -17.51 18.94
C ALA A 266 2.35 -16.52 19.92
N LYS A 267 2.36 -16.83 21.22
CA LYS A 267 1.84 -15.94 22.28
C LYS A 267 2.87 -14.90 22.74
N ASN A 268 4.16 -15.17 22.61
CA ASN A 268 5.20 -14.21 22.99
C ASN A 268 5.54 -13.29 21.83
N LYS A 269 4.83 -12.15 21.76
CA LYS A 269 4.97 -11.15 20.68
C LYS A 269 6.42 -10.66 20.57
N CYS A 270 7.11 -10.50 21.66
CA CYS A 270 8.50 -10.06 21.70
C CYS A 270 9.45 -11.05 21.00
N TYR A 271 9.35 -12.34 21.33
CA TYR A 271 10.21 -13.37 20.77
C TYR A 271 9.99 -13.58 19.27
N LEU A 272 8.73 -13.61 18.82
CA LEU A 272 8.42 -13.75 17.39
C LEU A 272 8.86 -12.53 16.60
N THR A 273 8.70 -11.32 17.14
CA THR A 273 9.20 -10.09 16.50
C THR A 273 10.71 -10.12 16.34
N PHE A 274 11.44 -10.59 17.37
CA PHE A 274 12.90 -10.73 17.31
C PHE A 274 13.32 -11.73 16.21
N ILE A 275 12.68 -12.89 16.11
CA ILE A 275 12.95 -13.87 15.05
C ILE A 275 12.70 -13.28 13.67
N ILE A 276 11.57 -12.58 13.50
CA ILE A 276 11.24 -11.93 12.22
C ILE A 276 12.35 -10.96 11.83
N LEU A 277 12.80 -10.10 12.73
CA LEU A 277 13.88 -9.16 12.45
C LEU A 277 15.19 -9.87 12.15
N LEU A 278 15.53 -10.93 12.88
CA LEU A 278 16.75 -11.72 12.65
C LEU A 278 16.76 -12.35 11.25
N VAL A 279 15.61 -12.77 10.73
CA VAL A 279 15.48 -13.38 9.40
C VAL A 279 15.49 -12.33 8.29
N PHE A 280 14.76 -11.21 8.46
CA PHE A 280 14.55 -10.25 7.38
C PHE A 280 15.60 -9.13 7.34
N TYR A 281 16.24 -8.79 8.46
CA TYR A 281 17.26 -7.75 8.52
C TYR A 281 18.49 -8.03 7.63
N PRO A 282 19.05 -9.24 7.56
CA PRO A 282 20.17 -9.52 6.65
C PRO A 282 19.80 -9.28 5.17
N ILE A 283 18.54 -9.48 4.78
CA ILE A 283 18.07 -9.26 3.42
C ILE A 283 18.07 -7.76 3.08
N SER A 284 17.86 -6.89 4.07
CA SER A 284 17.86 -5.44 3.87
C SER A 284 19.22 -4.88 3.41
N PHE A 285 20.33 -5.60 3.64
CA PHE A 285 21.66 -5.22 3.14
C PHE A 285 21.78 -5.27 1.60
N LEU A 286 20.80 -5.84 0.89
CA LEU A 286 20.72 -5.72 -0.57
C LEU A 286 20.53 -4.26 -1.02
N GLY A 287 20.10 -3.37 -0.12
CA GLY A 287 19.86 -1.97 -0.36
C GLY A 287 18.44 -1.66 -0.79
N PHE A 288 17.94 -0.49 -0.38
CA PHE A 288 16.55 -0.05 -0.58
C PHE A 288 16.14 -0.05 -2.05
N GLU A 289 16.97 0.53 -2.92
CA GLU A 289 16.71 0.63 -4.36
C GLU A 289 16.55 -0.74 -5.01
N LYS A 290 17.50 -1.64 -4.81
CA LYS A 290 17.49 -2.97 -5.42
C LYS A 290 16.30 -3.80 -4.96
N ILE A 291 15.90 -3.67 -3.68
CA ILE A 291 14.73 -4.38 -3.14
C ILE A 291 13.46 -3.85 -3.81
N VAL A 292 13.28 -2.53 -3.92
CA VAL A 292 12.12 -1.93 -4.57
C VAL A 292 12.06 -2.35 -6.04
N ASP A 293 13.14 -2.20 -6.78
CA ASP A 293 13.17 -2.45 -8.22
C ASP A 293 12.93 -3.93 -8.58
N THR A 294 13.39 -4.86 -7.72
CA THR A 294 13.26 -6.29 -7.99
C THR A 294 11.97 -6.89 -7.43
N CYS A 295 11.61 -6.51 -6.20
CA CYS A 295 10.51 -7.18 -5.50
C CYS A 295 9.14 -6.55 -5.76
N TYR A 296 9.05 -5.24 -6.00
CA TYR A 296 7.76 -4.58 -6.21
C TYR A 296 7.04 -5.03 -7.49
N PRO A 297 7.72 -5.23 -8.64
CA PRO A 297 7.08 -5.84 -9.81
C PRO A 297 6.51 -7.22 -9.54
N PHE A 298 7.20 -8.04 -8.73
CA PHE A 298 6.69 -9.36 -8.34
C PHE A 298 5.45 -9.25 -7.43
N VAL A 299 5.49 -8.40 -6.40
CA VAL A 299 4.34 -8.13 -5.52
C VAL A 299 3.15 -7.61 -6.33
N SER A 300 3.40 -6.75 -7.29
CA SER A 300 2.41 -6.23 -8.24
C SER A 300 1.68 -7.34 -9.00
N LEU A 301 2.41 -8.30 -9.54
CA LEU A 301 1.83 -9.46 -10.21
C LEU A 301 0.95 -10.29 -9.27
N CYS A 302 1.39 -10.51 -8.03
CA CYS A 302 0.57 -11.18 -7.01
C CYS A 302 -0.74 -10.42 -6.76
N GLY A 303 -0.70 -9.08 -6.74
CA GLY A 303 -1.88 -8.22 -6.58
C GLY A 303 -2.84 -8.32 -7.75
N ILE A 304 -2.32 -8.35 -8.98
CA ILE A 304 -3.15 -8.53 -10.20
C ILE A 304 -3.86 -9.89 -10.16
N VAL A 305 -3.13 -10.97 -9.85
CA VAL A 305 -3.69 -12.32 -9.76
C VAL A 305 -4.78 -12.39 -8.68
N LEU A 306 -4.53 -11.82 -7.51
CA LEU A 306 -5.53 -11.74 -6.44
C LEU A 306 -6.77 -10.96 -6.87
N THR A 307 -6.58 -9.84 -7.56
CA THR A 307 -7.67 -9.01 -8.08
C THR A 307 -8.52 -9.77 -9.08
N ILE A 308 -7.92 -10.48 -10.04
CA ILE A 308 -8.63 -11.32 -11.01
C ILE A 308 -9.46 -12.38 -10.28
N PHE A 309 -8.88 -13.06 -9.29
CA PHE A 309 -9.57 -14.08 -8.52
C PHE A 309 -10.78 -13.54 -7.75
N ILE A 310 -10.66 -12.38 -7.11
CA ILE A 310 -11.76 -11.72 -6.40
C ILE A 310 -12.83 -11.24 -7.40
N THR A 311 -12.41 -10.69 -8.55
CA THR A 311 -13.32 -10.24 -9.61
C THR A 311 -14.20 -11.39 -10.11
N ILE A 312 -13.61 -12.56 -10.39
CA ILE A 312 -14.36 -13.75 -10.80
C ILE A 312 -15.43 -14.11 -9.75
N LYS A 313 -15.09 -14.09 -8.47
CA LYS A 313 -16.05 -14.37 -7.39
C LYS A 313 -17.18 -13.35 -7.33
N VAL A 314 -16.89 -12.07 -7.47
CA VAL A 314 -17.89 -11.00 -7.50
C VAL A 314 -18.83 -11.18 -8.70
N LEU A 315 -18.30 -11.47 -9.89
CA LEU A 315 -19.09 -11.71 -11.09
C LEU A 315 -20.00 -12.94 -10.95
N LEU A 316 -19.47 -14.08 -10.46
CA LEU A 316 -20.26 -15.28 -10.23
C LEU A 316 -21.37 -15.04 -9.19
N PHE A 317 -21.11 -14.26 -8.16
CA PHE A 317 -22.14 -13.88 -7.19
C PHE A 317 -23.22 -12.99 -7.85
N ALA A 318 -22.84 -12.02 -8.65
CA ALA A 318 -23.78 -11.15 -9.34
C ALA A 318 -24.69 -11.94 -10.30
N ILE A 319 -24.13 -12.87 -11.08
CA ILE A 319 -24.90 -13.75 -11.98
C ILE A 319 -25.90 -14.62 -11.19
N ARG A 320 -25.44 -15.27 -10.09
CA ARG A 320 -26.31 -16.12 -9.25
C ARG A 320 -27.43 -15.33 -8.58
N SER A 321 -27.18 -14.10 -8.15
CA SER A 321 -28.21 -13.26 -7.55
C SER A 321 -29.26 -12.83 -8.55
N ARG A 322 -28.85 -12.52 -9.80
CA ARG A 322 -29.74 -12.17 -10.89
C ARG A 322 -30.65 -13.35 -11.32
N THR A 323 -30.09 -14.56 -11.43
CA THR A 323 -30.87 -15.76 -11.77
C THR A 323 -31.90 -16.10 -10.70
N LYS A 324 -31.55 -15.99 -9.41
CA LYS A 324 -32.51 -16.17 -8.30
C LYS A 324 -33.65 -15.15 -8.34
N PHE A 325 -33.37 -13.89 -8.69
CA PHE A 325 -34.38 -12.86 -8.81
C PHE A 325 -35.36 -13.14 -9.96
N LEU A 326 -34.84 -13.56 -11.13
CA LEU A 326 -35.65 -13.89 -12.29
C LEU A 326 -36.53 -15.11 -12.07
N THR A 327 -36.02 -16.16 -11.41
CA THR A 327 -36.81 -17.35 -11.07
C THR A 327 -37.88 -17.05 -10.04
N LYS A 328 -37.62 -16.15 -9.08
CA LYS A 328 -38.63 -15.72 -8.09
C LYS A 328 -39.76 -14.93 -8.76
N ASN A 329 -39.46 -14.03 -9.69
CA ASN A 329 -40.46 -13.26 -10.42
C ASN A 329 -41.32 -14.17 -11.34
N LYS A 330 -40.73 -15.15 -12.03
CA LYS A 330 -41.50 -16.13 -12.82
C LYS A 330 -42.47 -16.95 -11.94
N ARG A 331 -42.08 -17.35 -10.72
CA ARG A 331 -42.96 -18.05 -9.79
C ARG A 331 -44.10 -17.20 -9.23
N ILE A 332 -43.89 -15.89 -9.10
CA ILE A 332 -44.96 -14.97 -8.65
C ILE A 332 -45.98 -14.77 -9.80
N GLN A 333 -45.53 -14.58 -11.05
CA GLN A 333 -46.38 -14.46 -12.19
C GLN A 333 -47.24 -15.74 -12.48
N SER A 334 -46.66 -16.94 -12.33
CA SER A 334 -47.35 -18.22 -12.50
C SER A 334 -48.37 -18.54 -11.39
N ARG A 335 -48.42 -17.79 -10.28
CA ARG A 335 -49.40 -17.93 -9.21
C ARG A 335 -50.54 -16.89 -9.32
N GLN A 336 -50.44 -15.93 -10.25
CA GLN A 336 -51.46 -14.90 -10.50
C GLN A 336 -52.26 -15.16 -11.76
N THR A 337 -51.85 -16.16 -12.57
CA THR A 337 -52.62 -16.77 -13.66
C THR A 337 -53.26 -18.10 -13.19
#